data_d788c2f1b142330952c5230402f355a5
#
_entry.id   d788c2f1b142330952c5230402f355a5
#
_cell.length_a   1.000
_cell.length_b   1.000
_cell.length_c   1.000
_cell.angle_alpha   90.00
_cell.angle_beta   90.00
_cell.angle_gamma   90.00
#
_symmetry.space_group_name_H-M   'P 1'
#
loop_
_entity.id
_entity.type
_entity.pdbx_description
1 polymer ?
#
loop_
_entity_poly.entity_id
_entity_poly.type
_entity_poly.pdbx_seq_one_letter_code
_entity_poly.pdbx_strand_id
1 'polypeptide(L)'
;GLFSGTQFATNQDAIAVQSYLTSKDAMLRLDADVGFRAHFSQDKLDPLRRLEPDATAEDMYKLYKKYVQIGYDPTDGVIRMEVAAATPEVATNFSTALIGYAEERVDNLSTRKSENAVKDARLGLEDAEEARRAAQERLVRLQQESSVLDPRARIGSLQGRIESVETQLQ
;
A
#
# COMPACT_ATOMS: atom_id res chain seq x y z
N GLY A 1 17.04 -9.51 20.67
CA GLY A 1 17.08 -8.12 20.24
C GLY A 1 17.20 -7.96 18.72
N LEU A 2 16.34 -8.60 17.89
CA LEU A 2 16.39 -8.46 16.42
C LEU A 2 15.22 -7.66 15.82
N PHE A 3 14.35 -7.06 16.64
CA PHE A 3 13.20 -6.29 16.18
C PHE A 3 13.30 -4.77 16.35
N SER A 4 14.47 -4.22 16.62
CA SER A 4 14.63 -2.78 16.82
C SER A 4 14.60 -1.92 15.53
N GLY A 5 14.18 -2.48 14.39
CA GLY A 5 14.17 -1.77 13.10
C GLY A 5 12.85 -1.70 12.35
N THR A 6 11.89 -2.54 12.67
CA THR A 6 10.57 -2.51 12.01
C THR A 6 9.57 -1.74 12.87
N GLN A 7 9.68 -0.43 12.88
CA GLN A 7 8.56 0.40 13.28
C GLN A 7 7.48 0.23 12.21
N PHE A 8 6.35 -0.41 12.59
CA PHE A 8 5.17 -0.41 11.74
C PHE A 8 4.82 1.05 11.44
N ALA A 9 4.85 1.43 10.18
CA ALA A 9 4.64 2.81 9.77
C ALA A 9 3.24 3.32 10.17
N THR A 10 2.32 2.40 10.44
CA THR A 10 0.97 2.69 10.95
C THR A 10 0.43 1.53 11.79
N ASN A 11 -0.48 1.82 12.74
CA ASN A 11 -1.23 0.77 13.45
C ASN A 11 -1.95 -0.20 12.50
N GLN A 12 -2.33 0.26 11.32
CA GLN A 12 -2.98 -0.57 10.30
C GLN A 12 -2.05 -1.66 9.74
N ASP A 13 -0.77 -1.37 9.59
CA ASP A 13 0.20 -2.37 9.10
C ASP A 13 0.41 -3.48 10.14
N ALA A 14 0.50 -3.10 11.42
CA ALA A 14 0.61 -4.07 12.50
C ALA A 14 -0.63 -4.97 12.58
N ILE A 15 -1.84 -4.41 12.45
CA ILE A 15 -3.08 -5.18 12.41
C ILE A 15 -3.13 -6.10 11.18
N ALA A 16 -2.67 -5.64 10.02
CA ALA A 16 -2.63 -6.46 8.81
C ALA A 16 -1.64 -7.63 8.93
N VAL A 17 -0.49 -7.41 9.56
CA VAL A 17 0.50 -8.47 9.87
C VAL A 17 -0.07 -9.46 10.88
N GLN A 18 -0.65 -8.99 11.99
CA GLN A 18 -1.29 -9.85 12.97
C GLN A 18 -2.40 -10.70 12.34
N SER A 19 -3.27 -10.09 11.54
CA SER A 19 -4.37 -10.79 10.86
C SER A 19 -3.84 -11.88 9.91
N TYR A 20 -2.76 -11.61 9.20
CA TYR A 20 -2.12 -12.60 8.35
C TYR A 20 -1.53 -13.74 9.16
N LEU A 21 -0.72 -13.45 10.18
CA LEU A 21 -0.08 -14.47 11.00
C LEU A 21 -1.08 -15.36 11.77
N THR A 22 -2.27 -14.85 12.08
CA THR A 22 -3.35 -15.62 12.72
C THR A 22 -4.24 -16.36 11.72
N SER A 23 -4.00 -16.23 10.42
CA SER A 23 -4.82 -16.82 9.37
C SER A 23 -4.52 -18.30 9.11
N LYS A 24 -5.44 -18.97 8.41
CA LYS A 24 -5.21 -20.33 7.89
C LYS A 24 -4.06 -20.39 6.87
N ASP A 25 -3.87 -19.31 6.11
CA ASP A 25 -2.81 -19.25 5.10
C ASP A 25 -1.41 -19.30 5.75
N ALA A 26 -1.21 -18.54 6.84
CA ALA A 26 0.04 -18.60 7.59
C ALA A 26 0.26 -19.99 8.22
N MET A 27 -0.79 -20.63 8.75
CA MET A 27 -0.72 -22.00 9.25
C MET A 27 -0.34 -22.99 8.16
N LEU A 28 -0.97 -22.94 6.98
CA LEU A 28 -0.67 -23.84 5.86
C LEU A 28 0.76 -23.63 5.35
N ARG A 29 1.22 -22.39 5.30
CA ARG A 29 2.60 -22.07 4.97
C ARG A 29 3.58 -22.62 6.00
N LEU A 30 3.28 -22.46 7.28
CA LEU A 30 4.10 -23.01 8.37
C LEU A 30 4.18 -24.55 8.29
N ASP A 31 3.07 -25.20 7.93
CA ASP A 31 3.05 -26.64 7.72
C ASP A 31 3.93 -27.04 6.53
N ALA A 32 3.83 -26.35 5.42
CA ALA A 32 4.61 -26.63 4.21
C ALA A 32 6.12 -26.38 4.42
N ASP A 33 6.49 -25.30 5.11
CA ASP A 33 7.89 -24.89 5.24
C ASP A 33 8.63 -25.63 6.35
N VAL A 34 7.97 -25.89 7.49
CA VAL A 34 8.62 -26.44 8.69
C VAL A 34 7.87 -27.61 9.33
N GLY A 35 6.83 -28.12 8.70
CA GLY A 35 6.17 -29.37 9.09
C GLY A 35 5.36 -29.29 10.37
N PHE A 36 4.51 -28.27 10.50
CA PHE A 36 3.65 -28.10 11.68
C PHE A 36 2.78 -29.32 11.96
N ARG A 37 2.10 -29.88 10.94
CA ARG A 37 1.32 -31.11 11.05
C ARG A 37 2.18 -32.28 11.50
N ALA A 38 3.32 -32.50 10.85
CA ALA A 38 4.21 -33.60 11.14
C ALA A 38 4.71 -33.57 12.60
N HIS A 39 4.97 -32.38 13.13
CA HIS A 39 5.38 -32.22 14.53
C HIS A 39 4.30 -32.67 15.51
N PHE A 40 3.05 -32.20 15.29
CA PHE A 40 1.94 -32.51 16.19
C PHE A 40 1.28 -33.87 15.92
N SER A 41 1.65 -34.61 14.89
CA SER A 41 1.17 -35.99 14.63
C SER A 41 2.08 -37.08 15.19
N GLN A 42 3.15 -36.72 15.93
CA GLN A 42 4.08 -37.71 16.48
C GLN A 42 3.45 -38.52 17.61
N ASP A 43 3.66 -39.86 17.61
CA ASP A 43 3.10 -40.77 18.61
C ASP A 43 3.66 -40.56 20.03
N LYS A 44 4.78 -39.84 20.15
CA LYS A 44 5.39 -39.48 21.43
C LYS A 44 4.67 -38.36 22.17
N LEU A 45 3.75 -37.67 21.52
CA LEU A 45 2.99 -36.59 22.11
C LEU A 45 1.81 -37.14 22.91
N ASP A 46 1.43 -36.40 23.94
CA ASP A 46 0.22 -36.65 24.71
C ASP A 46 -0.99 -36.69 23.76
N PRO A 47 -1.87 -37.70 23.84
CA PRO A 47 -3.08 -37.81 22.99
C PRO A 47 -3.96 -36.53 22.96
N LEU A 48 -3.98 -35.78 24.08
CA LEU A 48 -4.72 -34.48 24.16
C LEU A 48 -4.04 -33.32 23.40
N ARG A 49 -2.79 -33.52 22.99
CA ARG A 49 -1.98 -32.52 22.28
C ARG A 49 -1.65 -32.96 20.87
N ARG A 50 -1.97 -34.19 20.52
CA ARG A 50 -1.66 -34.78 19.23
C ARG A 50 -2.73 -34.48 18.20
N LEU A 51 -2.30 -34.25 16.97
CA LEU A 51 -3.18 -34.19 15.82
C LEU A 51 -3.45 -35.62 15.33
N GLU A 52 -4.72 -36.00 15.19
CA GLU A 52 -5.08 -37.32 14.68
C GLU A 52 -4.63 -37.47 13.21
N PRO A 53 -4.34 -38.72 12.76
CA PRO A 53 -3.84 -38.96 11.39
C PRO A 53 -4.80 -38.46 10.29
N ASP A 54 -6.12 -38.51 10.57
CA ASP A 54 -7.20 -38.06 9.67
C ASP A 54 -7.69 -36.62 9.94
N ALA A 55 -6.97 -35.89 10.79
CA ALA A 55 -7.33 -34.53 11.16
C ALA A 55 -7.45 -33.60 9.94
N THR A 56 -8.51 -32.86 9.93
CA THR A 56 -8.81 -31.89 8.88
C THR A 56 -7.92 -30.63 9.00
N ALA A 57 -7.89 -29.82 7.96
CA ALA A 57 -7.25 -28.50 8.03
C ALA A 57 -7.87 -27.59 9.11
N GLU A 58 -9.16 -27.80 9.41
CA GLU A 58 -9.83 -27.05 10.49
C GLU A 58 -9.32 -27.48 11.86
N ASP A 59 -9.10 -28.75 12.08
CA ASP A 59 -8.55 -29.25 13.35
C ASP A 59 -7.11 -28.81 13.54
N MET A 60 -6.32 -28.82 12.47
CA MET A 60 -4.98 -28.24 12.46
C MET A 60 -5.01 -26.75 12.78
N TYR A 61 -6.00 -25.99 12.26
CA TYR A 61 -6.13 -24.58 12.54
C TYR A 61 -6.54 -24.29 13.99
N LYS A 62 -7.39 -25.12 14.60
CA LYS A 62 -7.69 -25.02 16.03
C LYS A 62 -6.44 -25.23 16.87
N LEU A 63 -5.62 -26.23 16.48
CA LEU A 63 -4.34 -26.50 17.13
C LEU A 63 -3.35 -25.35 16.96
N TYR A 64 -3.25 -24.81 15.75
CA TYR A 64 -2.43 -23.64 15.46
C TYR A 64 -2.77 -22.45 16.37
N LYS A 65 -4.04 -22.09 16.49
CA LYS A 65 -4.47 -21.00 17.39
C LYS A 65 -4.19 -21.27 18.87
N LYS A 66 -4.07 -22.53 19.27
CA LYS A 66 -3.77 -22.90 20.65
C LYS A 66 -2.27 -22.74 20.95
N TYR A 67 -1.41 -23.09 20.01
CA TYR A 67 0.05 -23.13 20.19
C TYR A 67 0.79 -21.92 19.61
N VAL A 68 0.13 -21.14 18.76
CA VAL A 68 0.67 -19.90 18.20
C VAL A 68 -0.29 -18.77 18.59
N GLN A 69 0.11 -17.97 19.56
CA GLN A 69 -0.65 -16.83 20.05
C GLN A 69 0.02 -15.55 19.59
N ILE A 70 -0.74 -14.70 18.90
CA ILE A 70 -0.23 -13.47 18.32
C ILE A 70 -1.16 -12.32 18.72
N GLY A 71 -0.64 -11.40 19.50
CA GLY A 71 -1.34 -10.21 19.98
C GLY A 71 -0.65 -8.93 19.47
N TYR A 72 -1.45 -7.92 19.15
CA TYR A 72 -0.97 -6.57 18.92
C TYR A 72 -1.26 -5.72 20.15
N ASP A 73 -0.22 -5.06 20.68
CA ASP A 73 -0.35 -4.08 21.76
C ASP A 73 -0.40 -2.67 21.15
N PRO A 74 -1.57 -2.03 21.16
CA PRO A 74 -1.72 -0.70 20.55
C PRO A 74 -1.01 0.40 21.34
N THR A 75 -0.67 0.17 22.62
CA THR A 75 0.00 1.15 23.47
C THR A 75 1.47 1.26 23.09
N ASP A 76 2.12 0.11 22.93
CA ASP A 76 3.54 0.03 22.59
C ASP A 76 3.76 -0.05 21.06
N GLY A 77 2.70 -0.29 20.28
CA GLY A 77 2.79 -0.46 18.82
C GLY A 77 3.54 -1.72 18.39
N VAL A 78 3.57 -2.76 19.25
CA VAL A 78 4.33 -4.00 19.01
C VAL A 78 3.43 -5.20 18.85
N ILE A 79 3.87 -6.15 18.01
CA ILE A 79 3.27 -7.49 17.93
C ILE A 79 4.02 -8.40 18.89
N ARG A 80 3.29 -9.05 19.79
CA ARG A 80 3.79 -10.07 20.69
C ARG A 80 3.39 -11.44 20.14
N MET A 81 4.36 -12.35 20.08
CA MET A 81 4.13 -13.70 19.59
C MET A 81 4.63 -14.70 20.62
N GLU A 82 3.78 -15.66 20.96
CA GLU A 82 4.10 -16.80 21.80
C GLU A 82 3.89 -18.08 21.00
N VAL A 83 4.93 -18.89 20.90
CA VAL A 83 4.90 -20.15 20.17
C VAL A 83 5.28 -21.28 21.12
N ALA A 84 4.41 -22.25 21.27
CA ALA A 84 4.67 -23.45 22.04
C ALA A 84 4.80 -24.68 21.12
N ALA A 85 5.73 -25.56 21.43
CA ALA A 85 5.93 -26.82 20.74
C ALA A 85 6.38 -27.89 21.73
N ALA A 86 6.57 -29.14 21.30
CA ALA A 86 7.00 -30.21 22.16
C ALA A 86 8.47 -30.06 22.61
N THR A 87 9.30 -29.42 21.80
CA THR A 87 10.69 -29.13 22.13
C THR A 87 11.06 -27.66 21.85
N PRO A 88 12.03 -27.11 22.56
CA PRO A 88 12.50 -25.73 22.37
C PRO A 88 13.01 -25.47 20.94
N GLU A 89 13.63 -26.45 20.31
CA GLU A 89 14.20 -26.34 18.97
C GLU A 89 13.07 -26.14 17.93
N VAL A 90 11.99 -26.92 18.05
CA VAL A 90 10.83 -26.79 17.15
C VAL A 90 10.10 -25.48 17.41
N ALA A 91 9.94 -25.07 18.66
CA ALA A 91 9.35 -23.76 18.97
C ALA A 91 10.16 -22.62 18.36
N THR A 92 11.49 -22.72 18.39
CA THR A 92 12.40 -21.75 17.77
C THR A 92 12.24 -21.74 16.25
N ASN A 93 12.18 -22.90 15.61
CA ASN A 93 11.99 -23.02 14.15
C ASN A 93 10.66 -22.41 13.71
N PHE A 94 9.58 -22.71 14.41
CA PHE A 94 8.26 -22.12 14.12
C PHE A 94 8.25 -20.60 14.32
N SER A 95 8.86 -20.12 15.40
CA SER A 95 8.96 -18.69 15.67
C SER A 95 9.77 -17.98 14.59
N THR A 96 10.90 -18.54 14.18
CA THR A 96 11.76 -17.96 13.13
C THR A 96 11.02 -17.90 11.79
N ALA A 97 10.30 -18.95 11.42
CA ALA A 97 9.50 -18.98 10.19
C ALA A 97 8.41 -17.91 10.22
N LEU A 98 7.65 -17.82 11.33
CA LEU A 98 6.58 -16.82 11.48
C LEU A 98 7.10 -15.38 11.49
N ILE A 99 8.28 -15.13 12.05
CA ILE A 99 8.97 -13.84 11.97
C ILE A 99 9.29 -13.49 10.52
N GLY A 100 9.86 -14.43 9.76
CA GLY A 100 10.14 -14.23 8.34
C GLY A 100 8.86 -13.91 7.53
N TYR A 101 7.75 -14.56 7.85
CA TYR A 101 6.46 -14.25 7.21
C TYR A 101 5.95 -12.85 7.57
N ALA A 102 6.17 -12.41 8.80
CA ALA A 102 5.83 -11.06 9.23
C ALA A 102 6.66 -10.01 8.48
N GLU A 103 7.96 -10.22 8.37
CA GLU A 103 8.89 -9.34 7.64
C GLU A 103 8.50 -9.22 6.17
N GLU A 104 8.27 -10.34 5.49
CA GLU A 104 7.81 -10.37 4.11
C GLU A 104 6.47 -9.63 3.93
N ARG A 105 5.57 -9.76 4.90
CA ARG A 105 4.29 -9.06 4.86
C ARG A 105 4.44 -7.56 4.97
N VAL A 106 5.34 -7.09 5.85
CA VAL A 106 5.68 -5.66 6.00
C VAL A 106 6.29 -5.11 4.72
N ASP A 107 7.24 -5.81 4.12
CA ASP A 107 7.89 -5.40 2.87
C ASP A 107 6.88 -5.28 1.73
N ASN A 108 5.98 -6.26 1.59
CA ASN A 108 4.90 -6.22 0.61
C ASN A 108 3.92 -5.05 0.81
N LEU A 109 3.58 -4.73 2.07
CA LEU A 109 2.74 -3.57 2.39
C LEU A 109 3.43 -2.25 2.06
N SER A 110 4.71 -2.12 2.39
CA SER A 110 5.55 -0.95 2.10
C SER A 110 5.69 -0.73 0.60
N THR A 111 5.98 -1.77 -0.16
CA THR A 111 6.10 -1.71 -1.62
C THR A 111 4.80 -1.25 -2.27
N ARG A 112 3.66 -1.84 -1.89
CA ARG A 112 2.34 -1.43 -2.41
C ARG A 112 2.00 0.03 -2.09
N LYS A 113 2.34 0.51 -0.89
CA LYS A 113 2.13 1.92 -0.52
C LYS A 113 2.98 2.85 -1.39
N SER A 114 4.24 2.49 -1.61
CA SER A 114 5.14 3.26 -2.47
C SER A 114 4.67 3.30 -3.92
N GLU A 115 4.25 2.17 -4.48
CA GLU A 115 3.70 2.08 -5.84
C GLU A 115 2.43 2.92 -6.00
N ASN A 116 1.52 2.85 -5.03
CA ASN A 116 0.30 3.67 -5.04
C ASN A 116 0.62 5.16 -4.95
N ALA A 117 1.54 5.57 -4.07
CA ALA A 117 1.95 6.97 -3.95
C ALA A 117 2.57 7.51 -5.25
N VAL A 118 3.40 6.70 -5.93
CA VAL A 118 3.97 7.07 -7.25
C VAL A 118 2.87 7.18 -8.31
N LYS A 119 1.91 6.25 -8.32
CA LYS A 119 0.78 6.30 -9.25
C LYS A 119 -0.07 7.56 -9.03
N ASP A 120 -0.42 7.85 -7.79
CA ASP A 120 -1.23 9.04 -7.44
C ASP A 120 -0.49 10.33 -7.78
N ALA A 121 0.82 10.40 -7.55
CA ALA A 121 1.65 11.54 -7.93
C ALA A 121 1.71 11.75 -9.46
N ARG A 122 1.76 10.66 -10.25
CA ARG A 122 1.71 10.74 -11.72
C ARG A 122 0.37 11.26 -12.22
N LEU A 123 -0.73 10.74 -11.68
CA LEU A 123 -2.07 11.21 -12.04
C LEU A 123 -2.23 12.70 -11.69
N GLY A 124 -1.79 13.12 -10.51
CA GLY A 124 -1.81 14.52 -10.12
C GLY A 124 -0.95 15.43 -11.02
N LEU A 125 0.17 14.92 -11.54
CA LEU A 125 1.00 15.65 -12.51
C LEU A 125 0.27 15.81 -13.85
N GLU A 126 -0.35 14.72 -14.37
CA GLU A 126 -1.12 14.75 -15.62
C GLU A 126 -2.27 15.75 -15.53
N ASP A 127 -3.04 15.74 -14.44
CA ASP A 127 -4.13 16.67 -14.18
C ASP A 127 -3.63 18.13 -14.14
N ALA A 128 -2.51 18.38 -13.47
CA ALA A 128 -1.91 19.71 -13.38
C ALA A 128 -1.40 20.20 -14.74
N GLU A 129 -0.82 19.33 -15.56
CA GLU A 129 -0.38 19.66 -16.91
C GLU A 129 -1.57 19.97 -17.84
N GLU A 130 -2.67 19.23 -17.73
CA GLU A 130 -3.89 19.49 -18.48
C GLU A 130 -4.51 20.83 -18.08
N ALA A 131 -4.64 21.08 -16.77
CA ALA A 131 -5.13 22.35 -16.24
C ALA A 131 -4.27 23.54 -16.72
N ARG A 132 -2.95 23.37 -16.75
CA ARG A 132 -2.01 24.40 -17.27
C ARG A 132 -2.23 24.65 -18.75
N ARG A 133 -2.38 23.60 -19.57
CA ARG A 133 -2.69 23.75 -21.02
C ARG A 133 -4.00 24.49 -21.25
N ALA A 134 -5.05 24.07 -20.54
CA ALA A 134 -6.37 24.72 -20.65
C ALA A 134 -6.32 26.21 -20.23
N ALA A 135 -5.57 26.54 -19.17
CA ALA A 135 -5.36 27.92 -18.74
C ALA A 135 -4.60 28.73 -19.81
N GLN A 136 -3.57 28.16 -20.42
CA GLN A 136 -2.77 28.78 -21.47
C GLN A 136 -3.60 29.06 -22.73
N GLU A 137 -4.42 28.09 -23.16
CA GLU A 137 -5.35 28.27 -24.28
C GLU A 137 -6.39 29.37 -24.01
N ARG A 138 -6.92 29.43 -22.79
CA ARG A 138 -7.86 30.49 -22.38
C ARG A 138 -7.19 31.85 -22.41
N LEU A 139 -5.95 31.96 -21.97
CA LEU A 139 -5.17 33.19 -21.98
C LEU A 139 -4.93 33.68 -23.40
N VAL A 140 -4.55 32.78 -24.32
CA VAL A 140 -4.38 33.10 -25.74
C VAL A 140 -5.71 33.60 -26.37
N ARG A 141 -6.86 32.96 -26.09
CA ARG A 141 -8.15 33.41 -26.56
C ARG A 141 -8.48 34.83 -26.06
N LEU A 142 -8.30 35.08 -24.77
CA LEU A 142 -8.55 36.40 -24.19
C LEU A 142 -7.63 37.47 -24.81
N GLN A 143 -6.39 37.15 -25.10
CA GLN A 143 -5.50 38.09 -25.79
C GLN A 143 -5.96 38.36 -27.24
N GLN A 144 -6.42 37.36 -27.96
CA GLN A 144 -6.99 37.54 -29.31
C GLN A 144 -8.24 38.38 -29.30
N GLU A 145 -9.16 38.11 -28.36
CA GLU A 145 -10.40 38.89 -28.18
C GLU A 145 -10.09 40.33 -27.80
N SER A 146 -9.15 40.58 -26.92
CA SER A 146 -8.76 41.94 -26.51
C SER A 146 -8.02 42.70 -27.62
N SER A 147 -7.27 42.03 -28.49
CA SER A 147 -6.60 42.66 -29.62
C SER A 147 -7.59 43.09 -30.71
N VAL A 148 -8.72 42.36 -30.83
CA VAL A 148 -9.85 42.74 -31.77
C VAL A 148 -10.62 43.93 -31.22
N LEU A 149 -10.59 44.17 -29.91
CA LEU A 149 -11.33 45.27 -29.24
C LEU A 149 -10.44 46.49 -28.96
N ASP A 150 -9.22 46.57 -29.48
CA ASP A 150 -8.36 47.73 -29.28
C ASP A 150 -8.93 48.94 -30.05
N PRO A 151 -9.55 49.93 -29.37
CA PRO A 151 -10.13 51.11 -30.01
C PRO A 151 -9.09 51.95 -30.76
N ARG A 152 -7.82 51.87 -30.37
CA ARG A 152 -6.72 52.62 -30.98
C ARG A 152 -6.37 52.13 -32.40
N ALA A 153 -6.42 50.78 -32.60
CA ALA A 153 -6.23 50.23 -33.95
C ALA A 153 -7.39 50.60 -34.89
N ARG A 154 -8.62 50.70 -34.38
CA ARG A 154 -9.77 51.16 -35.16
C ARG A 154 -9.72 52.66 -35.44
N ILE A 155 -9.31 53.47 -34.48
CA ILE A 155 -9.18 54.93 -34.66
C ILE A 155 -8.04 55.21 -35.70
N GLY A 156 -6.92 54.52 -35.65
CA GLY A 156 -5.87 54.65 -36.64
C GLY A 156 -6.31 54.27 -38.06
N SER A 157 -7.06 53.21 -38.24
CA SER A 157 -7.61 52.81 -39.54
C SER A 157 -8.68 53.77 -40.09
N LEU A 158 -9.48 54.37 -39.20
CA LEU A 158 -10.47 55.39 -39.60
C LEU A 158 -9.79 56.70 -39.96
N GLN A 159 -8.78 57.15 -39.24
CA GLN A 159 -7.98 58.34 -39.60
C GLN A 159 -7.28 58.16 -40.93
N GLY A 160 -6.65 57.06 -41.24
CA GLY A 160 -6.04 56.76 -42.53
C GLY A 160 -7.04 56.75 -43.69
N ARG A 161 -8.27 56.34 -43.46
CA ARG A 161 -9.37 56.40 -44.44
C ARG A 161 -9.85 57.84 -44.69
N ILE A 162 -9.92 58.67 -43.68
CA ILE A 162 -10.29 60.10 -43.80
C ILE A 162 -9.21 60.80 -44.58
N GLU A 163 -7.94 60.65 -44.29
CA GLU A 163 -6.83 61.25 -45.05
C GLU A 163 -6.80 60.84 -46.53
N SER A 164 -7.12 59.56 -46.82
CA SER A 164 -7.19 59.06 -48.20
C SER A 164 -8.37 59.67 -49.01
N VAL A 165 -9.48 59.96 -48.34
CA VAL A 165 -10.63 60.60 -49.00
C VAL A 165 -10.38 62.10 -49.22
N GLU A 166 -9.73 62.76 -48.27
CA GLU A 166 -9.37 64.18 -48.45
C GLU A 166 -8.35 64.38 -49.57
N THR A 167 -7.42 63.45 -49.79
CA THR A 167 -6.45 63.52 -50.90
C THR A 167 -7.09 63.25 -52.28
N GLN A 168 -8.25 62.63 -52.35
CA GLN A 168 -8.99 62.36 -53.60
C GLN A 168 -9.93 63.50 -54.02
N LEU A 169 -10.08 64.47 -53.17
CA LEU A 169 -11.02 65.63 -53.43
C LEU A 169 -10.28 66.92 -53.79
N GLN A 170 -8.93 66.89 -53.91
CA GLN A 170 -8.11 67.99 -54.49
C GLN A 170 -7.65 67.60 -55.90
#